data_54a0f92aebec95b486cc46d2c56e5e3d
#
_entry.id   54a0f92aebec95b486cc46d2c56e5e3d
#
_cell.length_a   1.000
_cell.length_b   1.000
_cell.length_c   1.000
_cell.angle_alpha   90.00
_cell.angle_beta   90.00
_cell.angle_gamma   90.00
#
_symmetry.space_group_name_H-M   'P 1'
#
loop_
_entity.id
_entity.type
_entity.pdbx_description
1 polymer ?
#
loop_
_entity_poly.entity_id
_entity_poly.type
_entity_poly.pdbx_seq_one_letter_code
_entity_poly.pdbx_strand_id
1 'polypeptide(L)'
;MDEQNNEVMDILQEECAEVIQAVSKVRRFGIDNAKPNTSYTNREHLEEEIGDLLAMVDILLVNDMVNWGNLHRAKRAKIEKLKIWSNIPNLDNI
;
A
#
# COMPACT_ATOMS: atom_id res chain seq x y z
N MET A 1 -24.26 5.25 0.52
CA MET A 1 -23.33 4.76 1.56
C MET A 1 -23.55 5.63 2.79
N ASP A 2 -23.58 5.06 3.98
CA ASP A 2 -23.77 5.83 5.20
C ASP A 2 -22.53 6.66 5.57
N GLU A 3 -22.68 7.52 6.59
CA GLU A 3 -21.59 8.41 7.01
C GLU A 3 -20.34 7.66 7.47
N GLN A 4 -20.51 6.54 8.18
CA GLN A 4 -19.36 5.75 8.67
C GLN A 4 -18.60 5.11 7.51
N ASN A 5 -19.33 4.58 6.52
CA ASN A 5 -18.70 4.01 5.34
C ASN A 5 -18.04 5.08 4.48
N ASN A 6 -18.63 6.28 4.39
CA ASN A 6 -18.00 7.41 3.71
C ASN A 6 -16.71 7.83 4.40
N GLU A 7 -16.70 7.85 5.73
CA GLU A 7 -15.48 8.15 6.49
C GLU A 7 -14.37 7.14 6.20
N VAL A 8 -14.71 5.83 6.16
CA VAL A 8 -13.74 4.78 5.80
C VAL A 8 -13.17 5.03 4.41
N MET A 9 -14.02 5.38 3.44
CA MET A 9 -13.57 5.67 2.07
C MET A 9 -12.66 6.90 2.01
N ASP A 10 -13.00 7.95 2.76
CA ASP A 10 -12.18 9.18 2.80
C ASP A 10 -10.79 8.89 3.38
N ILE A 11 -10.72 8.11 4.47
CA ILE A 11 -9.44 7.77 5.09
C ILE A 11 -8.64 6.82 4.20
N LEU A 12 -9.29 5.84 3.57
CA LEU A 12 -8.63 4.96 2.61
C LEU A 12 -7.96 5.77 1.49
N GLN A 13 -8.67 6.75 0.96
CA GLN A 13 -8.15 7.62 -0.09
C GLN A 13 -6.92 8.41 0.40
N GLU A 14 -6.98 8.95 1.63
CA GLU A 14 -5.86 9.67 2.23
C GLU A 14 -4.64 8.76 2.39
N GLU A 15 -4.83 7.53 2.88
CA GLU A 15 -3.73 6.59 3.07
C GLU A 15 -3.10 6.17 1.73
N CYS A 16 -3.90 6.03 0.68
CA CYS A 16 -3.36 5.79 -0.66
C CYS A 16 -2.49 6.96 -1.13
N ALA A 17 -2.92 8.19 -0.88
CA ALA A 17 -2.16 9.40 -1.22
C ALA A 17 -0.84 9.47 -0.45
N GLU A 18 -0.83 9.09 0.83
CA GLU A 18 0.38 9.05 1.66
C GLU A 18 1.40 8.02 1.13
N VAL A 19 0.92 6.86 0.66
CA VAL A 19 1.80 5.86 0.03
C VAL A 19 2.43 6.45 -1.24
N ILE A 20 1.66 7.15 -2.06
CA ILE A 20 2.17 7.79 -3.28
C ILE A 20 3.28 8.79 -2.92
N GLN A 21 3.09 9.60 -1.88
CA GLN A 21 4.10 10.55 -1.43
C GLN A 21 5.37 9.84 -0.94
N ALA A 22 5.22 8.76 -0.19
CA ALA A 22 6.35 7.98 0.31
C ALA A 22 7.15 7.38 -0.86
N VAL A 23 6.48 6.86 -1.89
CA VAL A 23 7.11 6.35 -3.11
C VAL A 23 7.90 7.46 -3.80
N SER A 24 7.33 8.66 -3.91
CA SER A 24 8.01 9.81 -4.52
C SER A 24 9.33 10.13 -3.79
N LYS A 25 9.32 10.09 -2.46
CA LYS A 25 10.54 10.36 -1.67
C LYS A 25 11.61 9.29 -1.88
N VAL A 26 11.20 8.02 -1.94
CA VAL A 26 12.12 6.91 -2.26
C VAL A 26 12.75 7.14 -3.63
N ARG A 27 11.96 7.52 -4.62
CA ARG A 27 12.42 7.74 -5.98
C ARG A 27 13.36 8.94 -6.10
N ARG A 28 13.07 10.02 -5.37
CA ARG A 28 13.83 11.27 -5.45
C ARG A 28 15.11 11.23 -4.63
N PHE A 29 15.07 10.60 -3.46
CA PHE A 29 16.15 10.72 -2.46
C PHE A 29 16.82 9.40 -2.11
N GLY A 30 16.32 8.26 -2.58
CA GLY A 30 16.86 6.94 -2.28
C GLY A 30 16.18 6.28 -1.08
N ILE A 31 16.04 4.95 -1.15
CA ILE A 31 15.27 4.19 -0.16
C ILE A 31 15.92 4.19 1.22
N ASP A 32 17.25 4.20 1.28
CA ASP A 32 18.00 4.15 2.54
C ASP A 32 18.47 5.52 3.03
N ASN A 33 18.09 6.59 2.33
CA ASN A 33 18.40 7.95 2.75
C ASN A 33 17.42 8.40 3.84
N ALA A 34 17.93 9.17 4.80
CA ALA A 34 17.12 9.66 5.93
C ALA A 34 16.71 11.11 5.72
N LYS A 35 15.63 11.53 6.38
CA LYS A 35 15.27 12.94 6.47
C LYS A 35 16.41 13.73 7.13
N PRO A 36 16.64 14.98 6.71
CA PRO A 36 17.66 15.83 7.36
C PRO A 36 17.51 15.84 8.88
N ASN A 37 18.63 15.71 9.58
CA ASN A 37 18.72 15.74 11.04
C ASN A 37 17.98 14.60 11.76
N THR A 38 17.71 13.51 11.06
CA THR A 38 17.06 12.32 11.65
C THR A 38 17.72 11.05 11.14
N SER A 39 17.43 9.93 11.81
CA SER A 39 17.79 8.59 11.32
C SER A 39 16.60 7.89 10.64
N TYR A 40 15.47 8.59 10.46
CA TYR A 40 14.25 8.04 9.87
C TYR A 40 14.38 7.97 8.34
N THR A 41 14.56 6.75 7.83
CA THR A 41 14.82 6.51 6.41
C THR A 41 13.54 6.55 5.58
N ASN A 42 13.71 6.73 4.27
CA ASN A 42 12.57 6.67 3.35
C ASN A 42 11.98 5.26 3.28
N ARG A 43 12.78 4.23 3.55
CA ARG A 43 12.30 2.85 3.70
C ARG A 43 11.34 2.74 4.87
N GLU A 44 11.73 3.25 6.02
CA GLU A 44 10.89 3.22 7.23
C GLU A 44 9.60 4.02 7.03
N HIS A 45 9.69 5.17 6.37
CA HIS A 45 8.51 5.96 6.05
C HIS A 45 7.56 5.19 5.11
N LEU A 46 8.10 4.56 4.07
CA LEU A 46 7.30 3.73 3.14
C LEU A 46 6.63 2.57 3.88
N GLU A 47 7.36 1.88 4.76
CA GLU A 47 6.81 0.79 5.57
C GLU A 47 5.65 1.27 6.44
N GLU A 48 5.79 2.42 7.08
CA GLU A 48 4.73 3.02 7.90
C GLU A 48 3.49 3.30 7.08
N GLU A 49 3.64 3.96 5.92
CA GLU A 49 2.50 4.33 5.08
C GLU A 49 1.82 3.10 4.47
N ILE A 50 2.57 2.08 4.07
CA ILE A 50 1.99 0.81 3.60
C ILE A 50 1.27 0.10 4.75
N GLY A 51 1.85 0.12 5.96
CA GLY A 51 1.20 -0.43 7.14
C GLY A 51 -0.15 0.23 7.44
N ASP A 52 -0.20 1.57 7.34
CA ASP A 52 -1.44 2.32 7.50
C ASP A 52 -2.49 1.92 6.46
N LEU A 53 -2.06 1.72 5.21
CA LEU A 53 -2.95 1.25 4.15
C LEU A 53 -3.46 -0.17 4.43
N LEU A 54 -2.60 -1.06 4.91
CA LEU A 54 -3.01 -2.42 5.28
C LEU A 54 -4.04 -2.42 6.40
N ALA A 55 -3.91 -1.49 7.37
CA ALA A 55 -4.92 -1.31 8.41
C ALA A 55 -6.28 -0.95 7.81
N MET A 56 -6.29 -0.09 6.78
CA MET A 56 -7.53 0.26 6.09
C MET A 56 -8.14 -0.94 5.36
N VAL A 57 -7.30 -1.81 4.79
CA VAL A 57 -7.78 -3.06 4.17
C VAL A 57 -8.48 -3.93 5.20
N ASP A 58 -7.90 -4.07 6.40
CA ASP A 58 -8.53 -4.83 7.49
C ASP A 58 -9.87 -4.22 7.92
N ILE A 59 -9.93 -2.90 7.99
CA ILE A 59 -11.17 -2.19 8.33
C ILE A 59 -12.26 -2.44 7.28
N LEU A 60 -11.90 -2.41 6.00
CA LEU A 60 -12.82 -2.71 4.91
C LEU A 60 -13.36 -4.14 5.03
N LEU A 61 -12.51 -5.09 5.37
CA LEU A 61 -12.89 -6.50 5.52
C LEU A 61 -13.84 -6.70 6.70
N VAL A 62 -13.52 -6.13 7.86
CA VAL A 62 -14.31 -6.33 9.07
C VAL A 62 -15.69 -5.64 8.96
N ASN A 63 -15.82 -4.64 8.12
CA ASN A 63 -17.09 -3.94 7.86
C ASN A 63 -17.81 -4.47 6.60
N ASP A 64 -17.38 -5.60 6.08
CA ASP A 64 -18.00 -6.26 4.92
C ASP A 64 -18.09 -5.37 3.68
N MET A 65 -17.16 -4.41 3.54
CA MET A 65 -17.10 -3.52 2.39
C MET A 65 -16.35 -4.13 1.21
N VAL A 66 -15.50 -5.11 1.48
CA VAL A 66 -14.78 -5.90 0.47
C VAL A 66 -14.76 -7.36 0.92
N ASN A 67 -14.50 -8.26 -0.02
CA ASN A 67 -14.49 -9.69 0.21
C ASN A 67 -13.07 -10.24 0.09
N TRP A 68 -12.62 -10.99 1.10
CA TRP A 68 -11.28 -11.58 1.13
C TRP A 68 -10.97 -12.42 -0.12
N GLY A 69 -11.92 -13.28 -0.53
CA GLY A 69 -11.72 -14.13 -1.70
C GLY A 69 -11.47 -13.32 -2.97
N ASN A 70 -12.22 -12.22 -3.15
CA ASN A 70 -12.02 -11.33 -4.30
C ASN A 70 -10.68 -10.62 -4.25
N LEU A 71 -10.27 -10.16 -3.06
CA LEU A 71 -8.97 -9.51 -2.88
C LEU A 71 -7.83 -10.48 -3.19
N HIS A 72 -7.93 -11.70 -2.69
CA HIS A 72 -6.91 -12.73 -2.90
C HIS A 72 -6.78 -13.08 -4.38
N ARG A 73 -7.89 -13.29 -5.08
CA ARG A 73 -7.88 -13.58 -6.52
C ARG A 73 -7.28 -12.43 -7.33
N ALA A 74 -7.65 -11.19 -7.00
CA ALA A 74 -7.10 -10.01 -7.68
C ALA A 74 -5.60 -9.89 -7.46
N LYS A 75 -5.15 -10.12 -6.22
CA LYS A 75 -3.73 -10.13 -5.88
C LYS A 75 -2.96 -11.17 -6.68
N ARG A 76 -3.45 -12.40 -6.73
CA ARG A 76 -2.81 -13.47 -7.50
C ARG A 76 -2.79 -13.17 -8.99
N ALA A 77 -3.90 -12.66 -9.53
CA ALA A 77 -3.97 -12.28 -10.94
C ALA A 77 -2.94 -11.18 -11.28
N LYS A 78 -2.75 -10.21 -10.39
CA LYS A 78 -1.75 -9.15 -10.59
C LYS A 78 -0.33 -9.72 -10.62
N ILE A 79 0.00 -10.62 -9.69
CA ILE A 79 1.31 -11.26 -9.65
C ILE A 79 1.58 -12.00 -10.98
N GLU A 80 0.61 -12.77 -11.48
CA GLU A 80 0.77 -13.50 -12.73
C GLU A 80 0.96 -12.56 -13.94
N LYS A 81 0.22 -11.44 -13.99
CA LYS A 81 0.43 -10.42 -15.03
C LYS A 81 1.83 -9.83 -14.99
N LEU A 82 2.32 -9.53 -13.79
CA LEU A 82 3.66 -8.93 -13.63
C LEU A 82 4.78 -9.88 -14.06
N LYS A 83 4.59 -11.18 -13.94
CA LYS A 83 5.56 -12.16 -14.46
C LYS A 83 5.74 -12.03 -15.96
N ILE A 84 4.69 -11.63 -16.69
CA ILE A 84 4.70 -11.47 -18.15
C ILE A 84 5.14 -10.05 -18.55
N TRP A 85 4.61 -9.02 -17.87
CA TRP A 85 4.69 -7.62 -18.30
C TRP A 85 5.71 -6.78 -17.55
N SER A 86 6.49 -7.38 -16.64
CA SER A 86 7.52 -6.64 -15.91
C SER A 86 8.81 -7.44 -15.78
N ASN A 87 9.86 -6.76 -15.32
CA ASN A 87 11.14 -7.40 -15.00
C ASN A 87 11.36 -7.47 -13.48
N ILE A 88 10.28 -7.43 -12.69
CA ILE A 88 10.37 -7.49 -11.23
C ILE A 88 10.90 -8.86 -10.81
N PRO A 89 11.95 -8.91 -9.95
CA PRO A 89 12.49 -10.18 -9.50
C PRO A 89 11.64 -10.83 -8.40
N ASN A 90 11.89 -12.13 -8.18
CA ASN A 90 11.37 -12.89 -7.03
C ASN A 90 9.85 -13.05 -6.99
N LEU A 91 9.15 -12.86 -8.12
CA LEU A 91 7.69 -13.00 -8.16
C LEU A 91 7.24 -14.44 -7.88
N ASP A 92 8.07 -15.44 -8.17
CA ASP A 92 7.76 -16.84 -7.89
C ASP A 92 7.83 -17.18 -6.39
N ASN A 93 8.35 -16.28 -5.57
CA ASN A 93 8.48 -16.48 -4.13
C ASN A 93 7.27 -15.96 -3.33
N ILE A 94 6.25 -15.48 -4.02
CA ILE A 94 5.05 -14.92 -3.37
C ILE A 94 3.93 -15.96 -3.31
#